data_c06d5ce501d9ca027df0878bf1b69f19
#
_entry.id   c06d5ce501d9ca027df0878bf1b69f19
#
_cell.length_a   1.000
_cell.length_b   1.000
_cell.length_c   1.000
_cell.angle_alpha   90.00
_cell.angle_beta   90.00
_cell.angle_gamma   90.00
#
_symmetry.space_group_name_H-M   'P 1'
#
loop_
_entity.id
_entity.type
_entity.pdbx_description
1 polymer ?
#
loop_
_entity_poly.entity_id
_entity_poly.type
_entity_poly.pdbx_seq_one_letter_code
_entity_poly.pdbx_strand_id
1 'polypeptide(L)'
;MKLSEENQRKVEENLGLVHKVINDKVHGPYQLGIYTREDLFQIGCIGLCKAAATDKGGNFSTYAYRLIWNQICDALIYSTRRQANETTYDVTP
;
A
#
# COMPACT_ATOMS: atom_id res chain seq x y z
N MET A 1 -6.59 -13.87 -0.58
CA MET A 1 -6.21 -14.22 -1.96
C MET A 1 -5.11 -15.25 -1.92
N LYS A 2 -5.30 -16.33 -2.65
CA LYS A 2 -4.30 -17.40 -2.68
C LYS A 2 -3.45 -17.28 -3.94
N LEU A 3 -2.15 -17.17 -3.79
CA LEU A 3 -1.24 -17.01 -4.90
C LEU A 3 -0.62 -18.34 -5.29
N SER A 4 -0.31 -18.50 -6.57
CA SER A 4 0.47 -19.62 -7.05
C SER A 4 1.92 -19.49 -6.52
N GLU A 5 2.68 -20.58 -6.60
CA GLU A 5 4.07 -20.55 -6.16
C GLU A 5 4.89 -19.52 -6.94
N GLU A 6 4.62 -19.41 -8.24
CA GLU A 6 5.30 -18.44 -9.08
C GLU A 6 4.97 -17.01 -8.64
N ASN A 7 3.70 -16.74 -8.33
CA ASN A 7 3.30 -15.42 -7.88
C ASN A 7 3.87 -15.12 -6.49
N GLN A 8 3.92 -16.11 -5.61
CA GLN A 8 4.55 -15.94 -4.30
C GLN A 8 6.02 -15.57 -4.44
N ARG A 9 6.71 -16.20 -5.39
CA ARG A 9 8.11 -15.88 -5.65
C ARG A 9 8.26 -14.45 -6.15
N LYS A 10 7.37 -13.99 -7.04
CA LYS A 10 7.40 -12.60 -7.49
C LYS A 10 7.24 -11.64 -6.33
N VAL A 11 6.34 -11.94 -5.41
CA VAL A 11 6.15 -11.11 -4.23
C VAL A 11 7.43 -11.08 -3.39
N GLU A 12 7.99 -12.24 -3.09
CA GLU A 12 9.19 -12.32 -2.26
C GLU A 12 10.37 -11.60 -2.89
N GLU A 13 10.57 -11.76 -4.19
CA GLU A 13 11.68 -11.13 -4.90
C GLU A 13 11.52 -9.62 -5.01
N ASN A 14 10.30 -9.11 -4.86
CA ASN A 14 10.01 -7.70 -5.07
C ASN A 14 9.56 -6.97 -3.81
N LEU A 15 9.75 -7.56 -2.62
CA LEU A 15 9.42 -6.89 -1.37
C LEU A 15 10.14 -5.55 -1.24
N GLY A 16 11.35 -5.44 -1.81
CA GLY A 16 12.09 -4.18 -1.81
C GLY A 16 11.36 -3.05 -2.52
N LEU A 17 10.46 -3.36 -3.46
CA LEU A 17 9.66 -2.33 -4.12
C LEU A 17 8.72 -1.65 -3.14
N VAL A 18 8.18 -2.38 -2.17
CA VAL A 18 7.30 -1.79 -1.17
C VAL A 18 8.07 -0.75 -0.37
N HIS A 19 9.28 -1.09 0.07
CA HIS A 19 10.14 -0.14 0.79
C HIS A 19 10.49 1.06 -0.09
N LYS A 20 10.77 0.81 -1.37
CA LYS A 20 11.10 1.87 -2.30
C LYS A 20 9.94 2.85 -2.46
N VAL A 21 8.72 2.34 -2.63
CA VAL A 21 7.54 3.19 -2.76
C VAL A 21 7.37 4.05 -1.50
N ILE A 22 7.49 3.44 -0.34
CA ILE A 22 7.33 4.18 0.92
C ILE A 22 8.41 5.25 1.04
N ASN A 23 9.65 4.90 0.74
CA ASN A 23 10.75 5.87 0.83
C ASN A 23 10.61 7.01 -0.17
N ASP A 24 10.11 6.70 -1.38
CA ASP A 24 9.95 7.71 -2.42
C ASP A 24 8.76 8.64 -2.18
N LYS A 25 7.69 8.11 -1.60
CA LYS A 25 6.41 8.82 -1.57
C LYS A 25 5.99 9.30 -0.20
N VAL A 26 6.48 8.70 0.86
CA VAL A 26 6.08 9.05 2.22
C VAL A 26 7.22 9.77 2.91
N HIS A 27 7.01 11.04 3.23
CA HIS A 27 8.04 11.90 3.81
C HIS A 27 7.58 12.46 5.13
N GLY A 28 8.19 12.00 6.22
CA GLY A 28 7.92 12.51 7.54
C GLY A 28 6.66 11.92 8.16
N PRO A 29 6.46 12.18 9.46
CA PRO A 29 5.38 11.54 10.20
C PRO A 29 3.98 12.01 9.83
N TYR A 30 3.86 13.21 9.27
CA TYR A 30 2.55 13.76 8.95
C TYR A 30 1.87 13.03 7.79
N GLN A 31 2.64 12.34 6.97
CA GLN A 31 2.09 11.63 5.82
C GLN A 31 1.69 10.20 6.13
N LEU A 32 1.92 9.76 7.35
CA LEU A 32 1.55 8.42 7.77
C LEU A 32 0.08 8.30 8.20
N GLY A 33 -0.54 9.43 8.55
CA GLY A 33 -1.91 9.40 9.04
C GLY A 33 -1.98 8.62 10.34
N ILE A 34 -2.92 7.70 10.42
CA ILE A 34 -3.09 6.84 11.61
C ILE A 34 -2.16 5.62 11.56
N TYR A 35 -1.34 5.49 10.51
CA TYR A 35 -0.51 4.30 10.30
C TYR A 35 0.94 4.54 10.67
N THR A 36 1.61 3.46 11.09
CA THR A 36 3.07 3.45 11.20
C THR A 36 3.66 3.07 9.84
N ARG A 37 4.98 3.21 9.70
CA ARG A 37 5.63 2.76 8.47
C ARG A 37 5.49 1.24 8.28
N GLU A 38 5.47 0.49 9.37
CA GLU A 38 5.24 -0.96 9.30
C GLU A 38 3.85 -1.26 8.78
N ASP A 39 2.85 -0.49 9.22
CA ASP A 39 1.49 -0.63 8.71
C ASP A 39 1.45 -0.38 7.21
N LEU A 40 2.14 0.69 6.75
CA LEU A 40 2.19 1.00 5.33
C LEU A 40 2.92 -0.08 4.54
N PHE A 41 3.94 -0.70 5.14
CA PHE A 41 4.60 -1.82 4.49
C PHE A 41 3.63 -2.98 4.27
N GLN A 42 2.85 -3.33 5.29
CA GLN A 42 1.87 -4.40 5.16
C GLN A 42 0.81 -4.05 4.11
N ILE A 43 0.34 -2.82 4.11
CA ILE A 43 -0.63 -2.34 3.14
C ILE A 43 -0.04 -2.40 1.73
N GLY A 44 1.21 -1.97 1.58
CA GLY A 44 1.90 -2.03 0.30
C GLY A 44 2.08 -3.45 -0.21
N CYS A 45 2.30 -4.40 0.70
CA CYS A 45 2.40 -5.82 0.34
C CYS A 45 1.10 -6.33 -0.28
N ILE A 46 -0.04 -5.83 0.16
CA ILE A 46 -1.33 -6.18 -0.47
C ILE A 46 -1.32 -5.73 -1.92
N GLY A 47 -0.84 -4.51 -2.20
CA GLY A 47 -0.72 -4.03 -3.56
C GLY A 47 0.22 -4.87 -4.41
N LEU A 48 1.34 -5.29 -3.82
CA LEU A 48 2.30 -6.16 -4.50
C LEU A 48 1.67 -7.52 -4.82
N CYS A 49 0.92 -8.09 -3.89
CA CYS A 49 0.22 -9.36 -4.12
C CYS A 49 -0.81 -9.22 -5.25
N LYS A 50 -1.54 -8.12 -5.28
CA LYS A 50 -2.49 -7.85 -6.35
C LYS A 50 -1.78 -7.74 -7.70
N ALA A 51 -0.60 -7.10 -7.72
CA ALA A 51 0.18 -6.98 -8.95
C ALA A 51 0.63 -8.34 -9.44
N ALA A 52 1.12 -9.19 -8.54
CA ALA A 52 1.56 -10.54 -8.91
C ALA A 52 0.40 -11.38 -9.44
N ALA A 53 -0.77 -11.24 -8.82
CA ALA A 53 -1.95 -12.03 -9.22
C ALA A 53 -2.54 -11.57 -10.55
N THR A 54 -2.33 -10.31 -10.92
CA THR A 54 -2.93 -9.72 -12.13
C THR A 54 -1.90 -9.39 -13.21
N ASP A 55 -0.65 -9.78 -13.03
CA ASP A 55 0.41 -9.51 -13.98
C ASP A 55 0.12 -10.22 -15.31
N LYS A 56 0.16 -9.45 -16.39
CA LYS A 56 -0.11 -9.97 -17.74
C LYS A 56 1.11 -9.87 -18.64
N GLY A 57 2.29 -9.80 -18.05
CA GLY A 57 3.53 -9.58 -18.79
C GLY A 57 3.89 -8.10 -18.81
N GLY A 58 4.98 -7.78 -19.49
CA GLY A 58 5.49 -6.43 -19.50
C GLY A 58 6.37 -6.16 -18.31
N ASN A 59 6.55 -4.90 -17.96
CA ASN A 59 7.45 -4.51 -16.88
C ASN A 59 6.73 -4.66 -15.53
N PHE A 60 6.98 -5.77 -14.87
CA PHE A 60 6.35 -6.05 -13.58
C PHE A 60 6.67 -5.00 -12.52
N SER A 61 7.93 -4.55 -12.46
CA SER A 61 8.35 -3.58 -11.45
C SER A 61 7.53 -2.29 -11.54
N THR A 62 7.33 -1.78 -12.76
CA THR A 62 6.55 -0.57 -12.96
C THR A 62 5.09 -0.77 -12.58
N TYR A 63 4.54 -1.89 -12.99
CA TYR A 63 3.16 -2.23 -12.68
C TYR A 63 2.95 -2.39 -11.17
N ALA A 64 3.85 -3.13 -10.52
CA ALA A 64 3.78 -3.36 -9.09
C ALA A 64 3.95 -2.06 -8.31
N TYR A 65 4.88 -1.20 -8.70
CA TYR A 65 5.09 0.08 -8.06
C TYR A 65 3.79 0.88 -8.02
N ARG A 66 3.08 0.91 -9.14
CA ARG A 66 1.81 1.63 -9.25
C ARG A 66 0.76 1.04 -8.31
N LEU A 67 0.62 -0.28 -8.28
CA LEU A 67 -0.39 -0.92 -7.45
C LEU A 67 -0.07 -0.79 -5.96
N ILE A 68 1.22 -0.86 -5.60
CA ILE A 68 1.66 -0.64 -4.23
C ILE A 68 1.28 0.78 -3.80
N TRP A 69 1.62 1.77 -4.63
CA TRP A 69 1.31 3.15 -4.31
C TRP A 69 -0.19 3.40 -4.24
N ASN A 70 -0.96 2.83 -5.17
CA ASN A 70 -2.41 2.96 -5.14
C ASN A 70 -3.00 2.40 -3.85
N GLN A 71 -2.49 1.26 -3.39
CA GLN A 71 -2.98 0.65 -2.17
C GLN A 71 -2.68 1.52 -0.95
N ILE A 72 -1.48 2.10 -0.92
CA ILE A 72 -1.08 3.00 0.15
C ILE A 72 -1.91 4.29 0.12
N CYS A 73 -2.14 4.85 -1.07
CA CYS A 73 -2.96 6.04 -1.22
C CYS A 73 -4.37 5.81 -0.70
N ASP A 74 -4.97 4.68 -1.03
CA ASP A 74 -6.31 4.34 -0.56
C ASP A 74 -6.35 4.30 0.96
N ALA A 75 -5.32 3.73 1.58
CA ALA A 75 -5.23 3.66 3.03
C ALA A 75 -5.08 5.05 3.65
N LEU A 76 -4.25 5.90 3.04
CA LEU A 76 -4.04 7.25 3.54
C LEU A 76 -5.30 8.10 3.39
N ILE A 77 -6.03 7.93 2.31
CA ILE A 77 -7.32 8.61 2.12
C ILE A 77 -8.31 8.14 3.18
N TYR A 78 -8.36 6.85 3.44
CA TYR A 78 -9.20 6.29 4.50
C TYR A 78 -8.84 6.90 5.85
N SER A 79 -7.54 6.99 6.14
CA SER A 79 -7.05 7.58 7.38
C SER A 79 -7.51 9.03 7.53
N THR A 80 -7.40 9.81 6.45
CA THR A 80 -7.82 11.21 6.46
C THR A 80 -9.31 11.33 6.74
N ARG A 81 -10.11 10.51 6.08
CA ARG A 81 -11.56 10.50 6.27
C ARG A 81 -11.93 10.09 7.69
N ARG A 82 -11.23 9.11 8.23
CA ARG A 82 -11.47 8.63 9.58
C ARG A 82 -11.16 9.71 10.60
N GLN A 83 -10.05 10.42 10.43
CA GLN A 83 -9.70 11.52 11.33
C GLN A 83 -10.72 12.64 11.26
N ALA A 84 -11.18 12.97 10.06
CA ALA A 84 -12.21 13.97 9.89
C ALA A 84 -13.53 13.54 10.53
N ASN A 85 -13.87 12.27 10.38
CA ASN A 85 -15.08 11.72 10.97
C ASN A 85 -15.01 11.72 12.49
N GLU A 86 -13.85 11.45 13.07
CA GLU A 86 -13.69 11.51 14.51
C GLU A 86 -13.92 12.92 15.02
N THR A 87 -13.42 13.91 14.31
CA THR A 87 -13.63 15.31 14.64
C THR A 87 -15.11 15.68 14.54
N THR A 88 -15.74 15.19 13.48
CA THR A 88 -17.17 15.45 13.24
C THR A 88 -18.04 14.60 14.15
N TYR A 89 -17.59 13.41 14.47
CA TYR A 89 -18.34 12.44 15.26
C TYR A 89 -18.65 12.99 16.66
N ASP A 90 -17.74 13.75 17.22
CA ASP A 90 -17.94 14.36 18.54
C ASP A 90 -19.13 15.32 18.51
N VAL A 91 -19.47 15.82 17.35
CA VAL A 91 -20.59 16.74 17.16
C VAL A 91 -21.86 16.01 16.73
N THR A 92 -21.68 14.88 16.04
CA THR A 92 -22.80 14.09 15.53
C THR A 92 -23.15 12.99 16.52
N PRO A 93 -24.34 13.00 17.07
CA PRO A 93 -24.76 11.96 18.01
C PRO A 93 -24.79 10.58 17.36
#